data_a347faf8c500c90571672526049f339d
#
_entry.id   a347faf8c500c90571672526049f339d
#
_cell.length_a   1.000
_cell.length_b   1.000
_cell.length_c   1.000
_cell.angle_alpha   90.00
_cell.angle_beta   90.00
_cell.angle_gamma   90.00
#
_symmetry.space_group_name_H-M   'P 1'
#
loop_
_entity.id
_entity.type
_entity.pdbx_description
1 polymer ?
#
loop_
_entity_poly.entity_id
_entity_poly.type
_entity_poly.pdbx_seq_one_letter_code
_entity_poly.pdbx_strand_id
1 'polypeptide(L)'
;MTPQVDRRQFLTRAALGGVTIVGATALGSLAPEAAFGAAGPAVAPGGVDPAFAEGRITAIAGSMLLTAGSDGTLNRIQTTSGTSVWKLTPAGLGDVRIGDGLYARGVRMPDGSLAADALWVNIVSLDAHVVSLASDRVHLDHHGSRLVGHVVPNVSAAVYNGTPAVTDLSMVPVGGHVHVVGAWRPDTTEIDVSTVYAKV
;
A
#
# COMPACT_ATOMS: atom_id res chain seq x y z
N MET A 1 20.99 -12.55 13.72
CA MET A 1 19.51 -12.60 13.85
C MET A 1 19.00 -11.30 13.30
N THR A 2 18.56 -11.29 12.05
CA THR A 2 17.98 -10.10 11.39
C THR A 2 16.55 -9.95 11.93
N PRO A 3 16.16 -8.79 12.47
CA PRO A 3 14.77 -8.58 12.89
C PRO A 3 13.90 -8.61 11.63
N GLN A 4 13.05 -9.62 11.54
CA GLN A 4 11.97 -9.61 10.55
C GLN A 4 11.02 -8.47 10.91
N VAL A 5 10.89 -7.51 10.00
CA VAL A 5 9.85 -6.48 10.09
C VAL A 5 8.50 -7.21 10.13
N ASP A 6 7.80 -7.10 11.27
CA ASP A 6 6.51 -7.78 11.44
C ASP A 6 5.45 -7.12 10.55
N ARG A 7 5.22 -7.74 9.39
CA ARG A 7 4.23 -7.31 8.40
C ARG A 7 2.81 -7.20 9.00
N ARG A 8 2.54 -7.91 10.10
CA ARG A 8 1.23 -7.86 10.78
C ARG A 8 0.96 -6.49 11.41
N GLN A 9 1.95 -5.91 12.09
CA GLN A 9 1.77 -4.56 12.68
C GLN A 9 1.61 -3.49 11.63
N PHE A 10 2.22 -3.68 10.47
CA PHE A 10 2.13 -2.78 9.34
C PHE A 10 0.71 -2.74 8.76
N LEU A 11 0.15 -3.92 8.47
CA LEU A 11 -1.16 -4.07 7.84
C LEU A 11 -2.30 -3.57 8.75
N THR A 12 -2.22 -3.83 10.06
CA THR A 12 -3.25 -3.41 11.03
C THR A 12 -3.29 -1.88 11.21
N ARG A 13 -2.17 -1.18 11.03
CA ARG A 13 -2.12 0.29 11.18
C ARG A 13 -2.54 1.04 9.92
N ALA A 14 -2.33 0.48 8.74
CA ALA A 14 -2.82 1.07 7.48
C ALA A 14 -4.36 1.11 7.43
N ALA A 15 -5.04 0.19 8.13
CA ALA A 15 -6.50 0.14 8.19
C ALA A 15 -7.13 1.19 9.12
N LEU A 16 -6.37 1.86 9.99
CA LEU A 16 -6.90 2.76 11.02
C LEU A 16 -6.51 4.24 10.85
N GLY A 17 -5.63 4.57 9.92
CA GLY A 17 -5.24 5.94 9.65
C GLY A 17 -5.81 6.43 8.32
N GLY A 18 -6.82 7.30 8.35
CA GLY A 18 -7.31 7.99 7.16
C GLY A 18 -6.18 8.80 6.52
N VAL A 19 -5.46 8.20 5.57
CA VAL A 19 -4.42 8.86 4.81
C VAL A 19 -4.99 9.28 3.47
N THR A 20 -5.14 10.58 3.29
CA THR A 20 -5.48 11.17 1.99
C THR A 20 -4.29 10.98 1.05
N ILE A 21 -4.37 10.05 0.11
CA ILE A 21 -3.36 9.91 -0.94
C ILE A 21 -3.54 11.06 -1.93
N VAL A 22 -2.72 12.09 -1.80
CA VAL A 22 -2.68 13.22 -2.74
C VAL A 22 -1.88 12.78 -3.96
N GLY A 23 -2.54 12.29 -4.93
CA GLY A 23 -1.99 11.79 -6.20
C GLY A 23 -3.05 11.02 -7.00
N ALA A 24 -4.12 10.62 -6.31
CA ALA A 24 -5.23 9.88 -6.89
C ALA A 24 -6.36 10.77 -7.44
N THR A 25 -6.21 12.09 -7.45
CA THR A 25 -7.28 13.01 -7.90
C THR A 25 -7.58 12.94 -9.39
N ALA A 26 -6.76 12.24 -10.19
CA ALA A 26 -7.07 11.97 -11.60
C ALA A 26 -7.88 10.68 -11.83
N LEU A 27 -8.06 9.87 -10.80
CA LEU A 27 -8.78 8.60 -10.86
C LEU A 27 -10.02 8.72 -9.99
N GLY A 28 -11.07 9.30 -10.52
CA GLY A 28 -12.32 9.66 -9.84
C GLY A 28 -13.07 8.56 -9.07
N SER A 29 -12.44 7.43 -8.77
CA SER A 29 -13.05 6.33 -8.02
C SER A 29 -12.06 5.48 -7.19
N LEU A 30 -10.76 5.77 -7.21
CA LEU A 30 -9.74 5.00 -6.51
C LEU A 30 -9.11 5.73 -5.32
N ALA A 31 -9.80 6.72 -4.75
CA ALA A 31 -9.37 7.27 -3.48
C ALA A 31 -9.29 6.10 -2.46
N PRO A 32 -8.19 5.95 -1.70
CA PRO A 32 -8.09 4.92 -0.66
C PRO A 32 -9.21 5.02 0.35
N GLU A 33 -9.78 6.21 0.54
CA GLU A 33 -11.00 6.45 1.32
C GLU A 33 -12.20 5.69 0.75
N ALA A 34 -12.29 5.50 -0.56
CA ALA A 34 -13.34 4.69 -1.17
C ALA A 34 -13.11 3.19 -0.93
N ALA A 35 -11.86 2.75 -0.72
CA ALA A 35 -11.57 1.39 -0.29
C ALA A 35 -12.09 1.11 1.13
N PHE A 36 -12.09 2.15 1.98
CA PHE A 36 -12.52 2.07 3.38
C PHE A 36 -13.89 2.71 3.63
N GLY A 37 -14.46 3.45 2.68
CA GLY A 37 -15.64 4.31 2.88
C GLY A 37 -16.93 3.87 2.18
N ALA A 38 -16.94 2.78 1.41
CA ALA A 38 -18.20 2.24 0.93
C ALA A 38 -18.86 1.49 2.08
N ALA A 39 -19.99 2.02 2.54
CA ALA A 39 -20.78 1.48 3.62
C ALA A 39 -21.30 0.06 3.31
N GLY A 40 -20.45 -0.92 3.58
CA GLY A 40 -20.88 -2.26 3.92
C GLY A 40 -21.48 -2.23 5.34
N PRO A 41 -22.16 -3.30 5.78
CA PRO A 41 -22.59 -3.41 7.16
C PRO A 41 -21.36 -3.21 8.07
N ALA A 42 -21.51 -2.38 9.10
CA ALA A 42 -20.41 -2.07 10.02
C ALA A 42 -19.86 -3.39 10.60
N VAL A 43 -18.62 -3.70 10.30
CA VAL A 43 -17.94 -4.86 10.85
C VAL A 43 -17.62 -4.55 12.31
N ALA A 44 -17.98 -5.47 13.22
CA ALA A 44 -17.64 -5.32 14.62
C ALA A 44 -16.11 -5.18 14.80
N PRO A 45 -15.62 -4.40 15.78
CA PRO A 45 -14.19 -4.28 16.05
C PRO A 45 -13.54 -5.67 16.20
N GLY A 46 -12.52 -5.97 15.38
CA GLY A 46 -11.87 -7.27 15.33
C GLY A 46 -12.59 -8.33 14.47
N GLY A 47 -13.74 -8.03 13.87
CA GLY A 47 -14.42 -8.89 12.91
C GLY A 47 -13.71 -8.91 11.56
N VAL A 48 -13.85 -10.04 10.85
CA VAL A 48 -13.35 -10.17 9.47
C VAL A 48 -14.31 -9.45 8.53
N ASP A 49 -13.79 -8.51 7.74
CA ASP A 49 -14.58 -7.86 6.68
C ASP A 49 -14.74 -8.83 5.50
N PRO A 50 -15.96 -9.31 5.20
CA PRO A 50 -16.20 -10.23 4.11
C PRO A 50 -15.91 -9.63 2.74
N ALA A 51 -15.95 -8.30 2.60
CA ALA A 51 -15.66 -7.58 1.37
C ALA A 51 -14.16 -7.39 1.13
N PHE A 52 -13.33 -7.89 2.03
CA PHE A 52 -11.89 -7.67 2.01
C PHE A 52 -11.10 -8.97 2.03
N ALA A 53 -9.94 -8.98 1.37
CA ALA A 53 -8.94 -10.03 1.48
C ALA A 53 -7.54 -9.41 1.44
N GLU A 54 -6.61 -9.99 2.18
CA GLU A 54 -5.21 -9.61 2.16
C GLU A 54 -4.32 -10.85 2.05
N GLY A 55 -3.11 -10.65 1.60
CA GLY A 55 -2.11 -11.70 1.66
C GLY A 55 -1.02 -11.55 0.60
N ARG A 56 -0.11 -12.53 0.60
CA ARG A 56 0.91 -12.65 -0.42
C ARG A 56 0.40 -13.54 -1.56
N ILE A 57 0.57 -13.11 -2.79
CA ILE A 57 0.18 -13.89 -3.97
C ILE A 57 1.09 -15.12 -4.08
N THR A 58 0.48 -16.30 -4.04
CA THR A 58 1.16 -17.60 -4.13
C THR A 58 1.01 -18.24 -5.51
N ALA A 59 -0.07 -17.92 -6.23
CA ALA A 59 -0.27 -18.38 -7.59
C ALA A 59 -1.19 -17.43 -8.36
N ILE A 60 -1.03 -17.44 -9.68
CA ILE A 60 -1.87 -16.71 -10.64
C ILE A 60 -2.34 -17.70 -11.70
N ALA A 61 -3.65 -17.91 -11.81
CA ALA A 61 -4.26 -18.82 -12.77
C ALA A 61 -5.30 -18.04 -13.60
N GLY A 62 -4.87 -17.51 -14.74
CA GLY A 62 -5.70 -16.63 -15.56
C GLY A 62 -6.12 -15.39 -14.77
N SER A 63 -7.43 -15.25 -14.54
CA SER A 63 -8.04 -14.17 -13.75
C SER A 63 -8.18 -14.47 -12.26
N MET A 64 -7.71 -15.64 -11.80
CA MET A 64 -7.75 -16.03 -10.40
C MET A 64 -6.40 -15.82 -9.74
N LEU A 65 -6.36 -15.05 -8.65
CA LEU A 65 -5.21 -14.90 -7.77
C LEU A 65 -5.44 -15.75 -6.53
N LEU A 66 -4.43 -16.53 -6.15
CA LEU A 66 -4.40 -17.25 -4.87
C LEU A 66 -3.46 -16.51 -3.94
N THR A 67 -3.94 -16.18 -2.73
CA THR A 67 -3.13 -15.48 -1.74
C THR A 67 -3.12 -16.25 -0.42
N ALA A 68 -1.98 -16.17 0.28
CA ALA A 68 -1.85 -16.59 1.65
C ALA A 68 -1.90 -15.37 2.56
N GLY A 69 -2.93 -15.26 3.37
CA GLY A 69 -3.12 -14.19 4.35
C GLY A 69 -2.09 -14.25 5.47
N SER A 70 -1.95 -13.14 6.18
CA SER A 70 -1.04 -13.02 7.32
C SER A 70 -1.44 -13.92 8.50
N ASP A 71 -2.71 -14.30 8.56
CA ASP A 71 -3.31 -15.23 9.53
C ASP A 71 -3.26 -16.70 9.07
N GLY A 72 -2.69 -16.97 7.88
CA GLY A 72 -2.66 -18.29 7.25
C GLY A 72 -3.89 -18.64 6.40
N THR A 73 -4.87 -17.73 6.31
CA THR A 73 -6.04 -17.93 5.45
C THR A 73 -5.64 -17.95 3.98
N LEU A 74 -6.17 -18.93 3.25
CA LEU A 74 -6.01 -18.98 1.79
C LEU A 74 -7.22 -18.29 1.13
N ASN A 75 -6.96 -17.22 0.38
CA ASN A 75 -7.98 -16.50 -0.34
C ASN A 75 -7.91 -16.82 -1.84
N ARG A 76 -9.07 -16.94 -2.46
CA ARG A 76 -9.27 -16.98 -3.91
C ARG A 76 -9.86 -15.65 -4.33
N ILE A 77 -9.14 -14.91 -5.18
CA ILE A 77 -9.53 -13.58 -5.60
C ILE A 77 -9.74 -13.61 -7.11
N GLN A 78 -10.99 -13.48 -7.52
CA GLN A 78 -11.37 -13.44 -8.93
C GLN A 78 -11.30 -12.01 -9.43
N THR A 79 -10.55 -11.79 -10.50
CA THR A 79 -10.43 -10.49 -11.19
C THR A 79 -11.17 -10.49 -12.51
N THR A 80 -11.51 -9.31 -13.00
CA THR A 80 -12.15 -9.07 -14.30
C THR A 80 -11.46 -7.90 -15.02
N SER A 81 -11.86 -7.62 -16.25
CA SER A 81 -11.40 -6.40 -16.94
C SER A 81 -11.85 -5.10 -16.27
N GLY A 82 -12.86 -5.17 -15.39
CA GLY A 82 -13.31 -4.03 -14.59
C GLY A 82 -12.58 -3.90 -13.25
N THR A 83 -11.72 -4.85 -12.87
CA THR A 83 -10.95 -4.76 -11.64
C THR A 83 -9.88 -3.69 -11.77
N SER A 84 -9.94 -2.69 -10.89
CA SER A 84 -8.92 -1.65 -10.81
C SER A 84 -7.68 -2.15 -10.09
N VAL A 85 -6.48 -1.86 -10.61
CA VAL A 85 -5.21 -2.24 -10.00
C VAL A 85 -4.37 -1.01 -9.73
N TRP A 86 -3.85 -0.91 -8.53
CA TRP A 86 -2.88 0.11 -8.13
C TRP A 86 -1.59 -0.54 -7.64
N LYS A 87 -0.46 -0.16 -8.24
CA LYS A 87 0.89 -0.59 -7.85
C LYS A 87 1.82 0.62 -7.96
N LEU A 88 1.88 1.45 -6.92
CA LEU A 88 2.48 2.79 -6.88
C LEU A 88 1.74 3.81 -7.76
N THR A 89 1.33 3.40 -8.93
CA THR A 89 0.53 4.12 -9.93
C THR A 89 -0.60 3.19 -10.43
N PRO A 90 -1.57 3.69 -11.19
CA PRO A 90 -2.50 2.83 -11.89
C PRO A 90 -1.77 1.80 -12.73
N ALA A 91 -2.17 0.54 -12.61
CA ALA A 91 -1.51 -0.60 -13.21
C ALA A 91 -2.53 -1.56 -13.84
N GLY A 92 -2.06 -2.52 -14.60
CA GLY A 92 -2.86 -3.62 -15.13
C GLY A 92 -2.65 -4.91 -14.35
N LEU A 93 -3.53 -5.89 -14.55
CA LEU A 93 -3.35 -7.24 -13.99
C LEU A 93 -2.04 -7.89 -14.45
N GLY A 94 -1.54 -7.53 -15.64
CA GLY A 94 -0.27 -7.98 -16.17
C GLY A 94 0.96 -7.53 -15.36
N ASP A 95 0.83 -6.53 -14.48
CA ASP A 95 1.90 -6.01 -13.63
C ASP A 95 1.97 -6.72 -12.26
N VAL A 96 0.95 -7.51 -11.95
CA VAL A 96 0.88 -8.30 -10.71
C VAL A 96 1.73 -9.55 -10.84
N ARG A 97 2.50 -9.89 -9.79
CA ARG A 97 3.43 -11.02 -9.79
C ARG A 97 3.19 -11.94 -8.59
N ILE A 98 3.56 -13.20 -8.74
CA ILE A 98 3.70 -14.11 -7.59
C ILE A 98 4.74 -13.53 -6.64
N GLY A 99 4.41 -13.52 -5.35
CA GLY A 99 5.24 -12.91 -4.32
C GLY A 99 4.85 -11.48 -3.94
N ASP A 100 4.07 -10.77 -4.77
CA ASP A 100 3.52 -9.47 -4.40
C ASP A 100 2.60 -9.60 -3.16
N GLY A 101 2.65 -8.60 -2.29
CA GLY A 101 1.65 -8.38 -1.25
C GLY A 101 0.39 -7.77 -1.87
N LEU A 102 -0.77 -8.20 -1.44
CA LEU A 102 -2.04 -7.77 -2.03
C LEU A 102 -3.05 -7.39 -0.94
N TYR A 103 -3.73 -6.29 -1.16
CA TYR A 103 -5.04 -5.98 -0.62
C TYR A 103 -6.06 -6.03 -1.74
N ALA A 104 -7.17 -6.72 -1.52
CA ALA A 104 -8.26 -6.80 -2.46
C ALA A 104 -9.57 -6.43 -1.76
N ARG A 105 -10.39 -5.70 -2.47
CA ARG A 105 -11.76 -5.39 -2.08
C ARG A 105 -12.71 -5.86 -3.16
N GLY A 106 -13.89 -6.29 -2.77
CA GLY A 106 -14.90 -6.74 -3.71
C GLY A 106 -16.10 -7.37 -3.01
N VAL A 107 -16.76 -8.27 -3.70
CA VAL A 107 -17.93 -9.00 -3.21
C VAL A 107 -17.56 -10.45 -2.94
N ARG A 108 -17.85 -10.94 -1.72
CA ARG A 108 -17.67 -12.36 -1.39
C ARG A 108 -18.74 -13.19 -2.09
N MET A 109 -18.27 -14.12 -2.90
CA MET A 109 -19.13 -15.02 -3.68
C MET A 109 -19.57 -16.23 -2.84
N PRO A 110 -20.68 -16.92 -3.20
CA PRO A 110 -21.15 -18.10 -2.46
C PRO A 110 -20.15 -19.25 -2.38
N ASP A 111 -19.21 -19.33 -3.34
CA ASP A 111 -18.13 -20.32 -3.34
C ASP A 111 -16.93 -19.95 -2.44
N GLY A 112 -17.06 -18.84 -1.71
CA GLY A 112 -16.02 -18.30 -0.84
C GLY A 112 -14.92 -17.51 -1.55
N SER A 113 -14.94 -17.37 -2.89
CA SER A 113 -14.01 -16.46 -3.58
C SER A 113 -14.42 -15.00 -3.38
N LEU A 114 -13.47 -14.06 -3.57
CA LEU A 114 -13.71 -12.63 -3.61
C LEU A 114 -13.71 -12.15 -5.06
N ALA A 115 -14.84 -11.70 -5.59
CA ALA A 115 -14.90 -11.02 -6.87
C ALA A 115 -14.39 -9.58 -6.67
N ALA A 116 -13.15 -9.32 -7.08
CA ALA A 116 -12.47 -8.07 -6.76
C ALA A 116 -12.86 -6.93 -7.72
N ASP A 117 -13.23 -5.80 -7.15
CA ASP A 117 -13.38 -4.52 -7.85
C ASP A 117 -12.10 -3.67 -7.81
N ALA A 118 -11.29 -3.82 -6.76
CA ALA A 118 -10.02 -3.11 -6.61
C ALA A 118 -8.93 -3.97 -5.96
N LEU A 119 -7.70 -3.78 -6.43
CA LEU A 119 -6.48 -4.39 -5.94
C LEU A 119 -5.44 -3.32 -5.62
N TRP A 120 -4.84 -3.38 -4.44
CA TRP A 120 -3.67 -2.58 -4.05
C TRP A 120 -2.49 -3.52 -3.84
N VAL A 121 -1.48 -3.34 -4.68
CA VAL A 121 -0.32 -4.24 -4.75
C VAL A 121 0.87 -3.61 -4.07
N ASN A 122 1.47 -4.31 -3.12
CA ASN A 122 2.66 -3.91 -2.37
C ASN A 122 2.54 -2.57 -1.62
N ILE A 123 1.33 -2.09 -1.37
CA ILE A 123 1.12 -0.80 -0.70
C ILE A 123 1.89 -0.73 0.63
N VAL A 124 2.51 0.40 0.88
CA VAL A 124 3.18 0.74 2.13
C VAL A 124 2.72 2.10 2.63
N SER A 125 2.50 2.19 3.94
CA SER A 125 2.19 3.42 4.66
C SER A 125 2.86 3.30 6.03
N LEU A 126 3.88 4.11 6.30
CA LEU A 126 4.69 3.99 7.52
C LEU A 126 5.21 5.34 8.01
N ASP A 127 5.40 5.42 9.33
CA ASP A 127 6.09 6.51 9.98
C ASP A 127 7.57 6.15 10.15
N ALA A 128 8.45 7.08 9.83
CA ALA A 128 9.89 6.87 9.91
C ALA A 128 10.65 8.14 10.28
N HIS A 129 11.91 7.99 10.67
CA HIS A 129 12.87 9.09 10.73
C HIS A 129 13.70 9.13 9.45
N VAL A 130 13.92 10.32 8.92
CA VAL A 130 14.84 10.52 7.79
C VAL A 130 16.28 10.46 8.28
N VAL A 131 17.03 9.50 7.78
CA VAL A 131 18.45 9.32 8.13
C VAL A 131 19.34 10.14 7.20
N SER A 132 19.03 10.12 5.91
CA SER A 132 19.68 10.94 4.90
C SER A 132 18.77 11.09 3.68
N LEU A 133 19.03 12.14 2.92
CA LEU A 133 18.31 12.47 1.70
C LEU A 133 19.30 12.67 0.56
N ALA A 134 19.00 12.07 -0.59
CA ALA A 134 19.67 12.31 -1.87
C ALA A 134 18.61 12.62 -2.94
N SER A 135 19.04 13.01 -4.12
CA SER A 135 18.11 13.38 -5.22
C SER A 135 17.23 12.23 -5.70
N ASP A 136 17.72 10.99 -5.57
CA ASP A 136 17.09 9.77 -6.08
C ASP A 136 16.58 8.83 -4.98
N ARG A 137 16.88 9.14 -3.70
CA ARG A 137 16.51 8.26 -2.59
C ARG A 137 16.45 8.98 -1.24
N VAL A 138 15.67 8.43 -0.34
CA VAL A 138 15.64 8.78 1.08
C VAL A 138 15.96 7.53 1.92
N HIS A 139 16.93 7.64 2.82
CA HIS A 139 17.18 6.58 3.81
C HIS A 139 16.35 6.85 5.05
N LEU A 140 15.63 5.83 5.47
CA LEU A 140 14.65 5.91 6.55
C LEU A 140 15.03 4.95 7.68
N ASP A 141 14.68 5.32 8.89
CA ASP A 141 14.66 4.44 10.06
C ASP A 141 13.22 4.26 10.52
N HIS A 142 12.71 3.04 10.40
CA HIS A 142 11.40 2.66 10.91
C HIS A 142 11.57 1.66 12.05
N HIS A 143 11.41 2.13 13.28
CA HIS A 143 11.57 1.32 14.50
C HIS A 143 12.90 0.55 14.58
N GLY A 144 14.01 1.19 14.20
CA GLY A 144 15.34 0.58 14.18
C GLY A 144 15.65 -0.25 12.92
N SER A 145 14.70 -0.38 12.00
CA SER A 145 14.91 -1.03 10.70
C SER A 145 15.26 0.01 9.64
N ARG A 146 16.37 -0.22 8.94
CA ARG A 146 16.81 0.65 7.85
C ARG A 146 16.07 0.30 6.56
N LEU A 147 15.47 1.32 5.95
CA LEU A 147 14.75 1.22 4.69
C LEU A 147 15.34 2.21 3.68
N VAL A 148 15.24 1.87 2.39
CA VAL A 148 15.58 2.76 1.29
C VAL A 148 14.32 3.11 0.53
N GLY A 149 13.95 4.40 0.55
CA GLY A 149 12.87 4.94 -0.27
C GLY A 149 13.45 5.49 -1.58
N HIS A 150 13.07 4.92 -2.71
CA HIS A 150 13.45 5.42 -4.03
C HIS A 150 12.52 6.54 -4.45
N VAL A 151 13.10 7.66 -4.86
CA VAL A 151 12.37 8.77 -5.46
C VAL A 151 12.11 8.43 -6.93
N VAL A 152 10.85 8.22 -7.28
CA VAL A 152 10.45 7.85 -8.64
C VAL A 152 10.10 9.11 -9.41
N PRO A 153 10.81 9.44 -10.51
CA PRO A 153 10.54 10.64 -11.31
C PRO A 153 9.07 10.72 -11.75
N ASN A 154 8.49 11.91 -11.65
CA ASN A 154 7.09 12.22 -12.01
C ASN A 154 6.01 11.47 -11.17
N VAL A 155 6.41 10.73 -10.14
CA VAL A 155 5.51 10.01 -9.23
C VAL A 155 5.70 10.50 -7.81
N SER A 156 6.95 10.50 -7.32
CA SER A 156 7.22 10.90 -5.94
C SER A 156 6.95 12.38 -5.71
N ALA A 157 6.27 12.68 -4.60
CA ALA A 157 5.95 14.03 -4.17
C ALA A 157 6.16 14.17 -2.66
N ALA A 158 6.28 15.40 -2.19
CA ALA A 158 6.27 15.76 -0.78
C ALA A 158 5.09 16.66 -0.45
N VAL A 159 4.54 16.49 0.74
CA VAL A 159 3.51 17.35 1.35
C VAL A 159 4.11 17.97 2.60
N TYR A 160 4.34 19.27 2.57
CA TYR A 160 4.92 20.00 3.68
C TYR A 160 3.82 20.71 4.48
N ASN A 161 3.75 20.44 5.79
CA ASN A 161 2.78 21.11 6.69
C ASN A 161 1.32 21.04 6.21
N GLY A 162 0.94 19.99 5.46
CA GLY A 162 -0.40 19.83 4.90
C GLY A 162 -0.71 20.69 3.67
N THR A 163 0.30 21.29 3.04
CA THR A 163 0.16 22.02 1.77
C THR A 163 -0.09 21.07 0.58
N PRO A 164 -0.47 21.56 -0.60
CA PRO A 164 -0.53 20.72 -1.79
C PRO A 164 0.81 20.04 -2.09
N ALA A 165 0.75 18.83 -2.63
CA ALA A 165 1.92 18.02 -2.95
C ALA A 165 2.81 18.72 -4.00
N VAL A 166 4.11 18.66 -3.78
CA VAL A 166 5.14 19.17 -4.71
C VAL A 166 6.14 18.07 -5.05
N THR A 167 6.75 18.12 -6.21
CA THR A 167 7.74 17.12 -6.65
C THR A 167 9.12 17.33 -6.03
N ASP A 168 9.33 18.43 -5.32
CA ASP A 168 10.59 18.74 -4.64
C ASP A 168 10.59 18.16 -3.23
N LEU A 169 11.49 17.21 -2.99
CA LEU A 169 11.73 16.60 -1.69
C LEU A 169 12.87 17.26 -0.91
N SER A 170 13.52 18.30 -1.44
CA SER A 170 14.73 18.89 -0.83
C SER A 170 14.51 19.48 0.57
N MET A 171 13.26 19.86 0.89
CA MET A 171 12.89 20.39 2.21
C MET A 171 12.56 19.30 3.23
N VAL A 172 12.61 18.02 2.86
CA VAL A 172 12.39 16.92 3.83
C VAL A 172 13.51 16.94 4.87
N PRO A 173 13.19 17.13 6.17
CA PRO A 173 14.22 17.37 7.18
C PRO A 173 14.95 16.09 7.53
N VAL A 174 16.27 16.07 7.38
CA VAL A 174 17.12 14.98 7.87
C VAL A 174 17.05 14.98 9.41
N GLY A 175 16.86 13.80 10.02
CA GLY A 175 16.60 13.63 11.44
C GLY A 175 15.14 13.88 11.85
N GLY A 176 14.30 14.37 10.94
CA GLY A 176 12.88 14.62 11.17
C GLY A 176 12.01 13.37 11.02
N HIS A 177 10.83 13.44 11.63
CA HIS A 177 9.76 12.48 11.44
C HIS A 177 9.02 12.74 10.13
N VAL A 178 8.77 11.67 9.39
CA VAL A 178 7.96 11.70 8.17
C VAL A 178 6.98 10.53 8.15
N HIS A 179 5.86 10.73 7.48
CA HIS A 179 4.98 9.64 7.08
C HIS A 179 5.18 9.37 5.60
N VAL A 180 5.45 8.13 5.24
CA VAL A 180 5.78 7.73 3.86
C VAL A 180 4.73 6.77 3.32
N VAL A 181 4.25 7.07 2.13
CA VAL A 181 3.34 6.21 1.36
C VAL A 181 4.03 5.80 0.06
N GLY A 182 3.86 4.55 -0.33
CA GLY A 182 4.49 4.03 -1.54
C GLY A 182 4.18 2.58 -1.81
N ALA A 183 5.09 1.89 -2.45
CA ALA A 183 5.00 0.46 -2.71
C ALA A 183 6.31 -0.24 -2.35
N TRP A 184 6.21 -1.38 -1.64
CA TRP A 184 7.34 -2.25 -1.38
C TRP A 184 7.90 -2.84 -2.67
N ARG A 185 9.20 -2.92 -2.76
CA ARG A 185 9.87 -3.83 -3.69
C ARG A 185 9.90 -5.21 -3.04
N PRO A 186 9.25 -6.22 -3.64
CA PRO A 186 9.14 -7.54 -3.02
C PRO A 186 10.49 -8.11 -2.62
N ASP A 187 10.52 -8.76 -1.44
CA ASP A 187 11.69 -9.44 -0.89
C ASP A 187 12.91 -8.54 -0.60
N THR A 188 12.70 -7.23 -0.50
CA THR A 188 13.73 -6.24 -0.15
C THR A 188 13.31 -5.42 1.08
N THR A 189 14.20 -4.54 1.55
CA THR A 189 13.92 -3.47 2.50
C THR A 189 13.76 -2.11 1.78
N GLU A 190 13.37 -2.15 0.51
CA GLU A 190 13.26 -0.98 -0.35
C GLU A 190 11.82 -0.70 -0.71
N ILE A 191 11.50 0.58 -0.87
CA ILE A 191 10.18 1.06 -1.26
C ILE A 191 10.31 2.05 -2.41
N ASP A 192 9.39 2.01 -3.35
CA ASP A 192 9.18 3.09 -4.30
C ASP A 192 8.24 4.10 -3.63
N VAL A 193 8.72 5.33 -3.45
CA VAL A 193 7.99 6.37 -2.74
C VAL A 193 6.95 7.00 -3.66
N SER A 194 5.71 7.06 -3.20
CA SER A 194 4.66 7.90 -3.81
C SER A 194 4.65 9.29 -3.15
N THR A 195 4.52 9.32 -1.82
CA THR A 195 4.38 10.59 -1.11
C THR A 195 5.14 10.57 0.22
N VAL A 196 5.82 11.67 0.51
CA VAL A 196 6.42 11.95 1.83
C VAL A 196 5.66 13.10 2.47
N TYR A 197 5.08 12.86 3.63
CA TYR A 197 4.46 13.91 4.45
C TYR A 197 5.47 14.35 5.51
N ALA A 198 5.88 15.60 5.48
CA ALA A 198 6.86 16.17 6.38
C ALA A 198 6.34 17.44 7.06
N LYS A 199 6.78 17.65 8.30
CA LYS A 199 6.66 18.94 8.99
C LYS A 199 8.01 19.66 8.88
N VAL A 200 7.98 20.89 8.39
CA VAL A 200 9.16 21.75 8.21
C VAL A 200 8.96 23.07 8.92
#